data_0037d53bd935e30a0452e7639816f3c3
#
_entry.id   0037d53bd935e30a0452e7639816f3c3
#
_cell.length_a   1.000
_cell.length_b   1.000
_cell.length_c   1.000
_cell.angle_alpha   90.00
_cell.angle_beta   90.00
_cell.angle_gamma   90.00
#
_symmetry.space_group_name_H-M   'P 1'
#
loop_
_entity.id
_entity.type
_entity.pdbx_description
1 polymer ?
#
loop_
_entity_poly.entity_id
_entity_poly.type
_entity_poly.pdbx_seq_one_letter_code
_entity_poly.pdbx_strand_id
1 'polypeptide(L)'
;MAGIVISPGPGNPGTAGVSVATVEVAAEHGIPLLGVCLGHQSFAAAFGGRVVRAPTLVHGEASQVFHDGAGLLVNLPSPFMAARYHSLCVDESSLPPEIQVTGRTEDGVVMAMRHKGLPIEGVQFHPESVLTPDGPHLLANFLRLTGQGSAGILEGADGVGFATRGLLESRR
;
A
#
# COMPACT_ATOMS: atom_id res chain seq x y z
N MET A 1 0.56 -13.39 16.49
CA MET A 1 1.11 -12.98 15.17
C MET A 1 1.09 -11.45 15.12
N ALA A 2 2.22 -10.80 14.79
CA ALA A 2 2.31 -9.34 14.82
C ALA A 2 1.61 -8.66 13.64
N GLY A 3 1.68 -9.26 12.46
CA GLY A 3 1.02 -8.78 11.24
C GLY A 3 1.27 -9.69 10.05
N ILE A 4 0.58 -9.42 8.95
CA ILE A 4 0.66 -10.19 7.70
C ILE A 4 1.01 -9.22 6.55
N VAL A 5 1.90 -9.64 5.67
CA VAL A 5 2.11 -8.98 4.37
C VAL A 5 1.76 -9.96 3.27
N ILE A 6 0.84 -9.57 2.39
CA ILE A 6 0.55 -10.31 1.14
C ILE A 6 1.32 -9.63 0.03
N SER A 7 2.33 -10.32 -0.46
CA SER A 7 3.28 -9.85 -1.47
C SER A 7 2.65 -9.72 -2.87
N PRO A 8 3.32 -9.01 -3.78
CA PRO A 8 3.01 -9.05 -5.20
C PRO A 8 3.05 -10.46 -5.77
N GLY A 9 2.29 -10.70 -6.84
CA GLY A 9 2.28 -11.97 -7.53
C GLY A 9 1.63 -11.87 -8.91
N PRO A 10 1.79 -12.89 -9.75
CA PRO A 10 1.13 -12.97 -11.05
C PRO A 10 -0.36 -13.30 -10.94
N GLY A 11 -1.11 -13.05 -12.00
CA GLY A 11 -2.52 -13.40 -12.11
C GLY A 11 -3.47 -12.36 -11.53
N ASN A 12 -4.51 -12.83 -10.84
CA ASN A 12 -5.56 -12.01 -10.24
C ASN A 12 -6.02 -12.65 -8.91
N PRO A 13 -6.84 -11.98 -8.10
CA PRO A 13 -7.30 -12.52 -6.80
C PRO A 13 -7.96 -13.90 -6.88
N GLY A 14 -8.69 -14.19 -7.96
CA GLY A 14 -9.35 -15.50 -8.15
C GLY A 14 -8.37 -16.66 -8.39
N THR A 15 -7.12 -16.36 -8.74
CA THR A 15 -6.05 -17.36 -8.97
C THR A 15 -4.87 -17.18 -8.00
N ALA A 16 -5.00 -16.31 -7.00
CA ALA A 16 -3.94 -15.97 -6.04
C ALA A 16 -3.83 -16.95 -4.86
N GLY A 17 -4.27 -18.19 -5.02
CA GLY A 17 -4.18 -19.21 -3.99
C GLY A 17 -4.93 -18.81 -2.72
N VAL A 18 -4.22 -18.71 -1.59
CA VAL A 18 -4.80 -18.40 -0.27
C VAL A 18 -4.93 -16.90 0.02
N SER A 19 -4.56 -16.01 -0.90
CA SER A 19 -4.44 -14.57 -0.61
C SER A 19 -5.75 -13.94 -0.14
N VAL A 20 -6.87 -14.23 -0.80
CA VAL A 20 -8.20 -13.72 -0.41
C VAL A 20 -8.60 -14.27 0.95
N ALA A 21 -8.51 -15.59 1.14
CA ALA A 21 -8.82 -16.24 2.43
C ALA A 21 -7.94 -15.73 3.58
N THR A 22 -6.68 -15.36 3.30
CA THR A 22 -5.79 -14.75 4.30
C THR A 22 -6.30 -13.38 4.74
N VAL A 23 -6.83 -12.58 3.82
CA VAL A 23 -7.45 -11.28 4.18
C VAL A 23 -8.70 -11.51 5.06
N GLU A 24 -9.55 -12.48 4.70
CA GLU A 24 -10.75 -12.81 5.47
C GLU A 24 -10.39 -13.24 6.91
N VAL A 25 -9.40 -14.12 7.07
CA VAL A 25 -8.89 -14.54 8.39
C VAL A 25 -8.30 -13.37 9.17
N ALA A 26 -7.53 -12.50 8.51
CA ALA A 26 -6.97 -11.30 9.16
C ALA A 26 -8.08 -10.36 9.64
N ALA A 27 -9.14 -10.19 8.84
CA ALA A 27 -10.31 -9.38 9.19
C ALA A 27 -11.06 -9.95 10.40
N GLU A 28 -11.33 -11.27 10.40
CA GLU A 28 -12.03 -11.96 11.49
C GLU A 28 -11.27 -11.83 12.83
N HIS A 29 -9.94 -11.89 12.81
CA HIS A 29 -9.12 -11.89 14.01
C HIS A 29 -8.49 -10.53 14.34
N GLY A 30 -8.77 -9.47 13.57
CA GLY A 30 -8.20 -8.15 13.77
C GLY A 30 -6.68 -8.11 13.62
N ILE A 31 -6.11 -8.96 12.76
CA ILE A 31 -4.67 -9.03 12.54
C ILE A 31 -4.26 -7.92 11.55
N PRO A 32 -3.26 -7.07 11.89
CA PRO A 32 -2.75 -6.08 10.96
C PRO A 32 -2.29 -6.73 9.64
N LEU A 33 -2.76 -6.18 8.51
CA LEU A 33 -2.44 -6.71 7.20
C LEU A 33 -2.09 -5.60 6.21
N LEU A 34 -0.99 -5.79 5.49
CA LEU A 34 -0.59 -5.00 4.32
C LEU A 34 -0.71 -5.87 3.06
N GLY A 35 -1.56 -5.46 2.13
CA GLY A 35 -1.63 -6.04 0.79
C GLY A 35 -0.82 -5.22 -0.21
N VAL A 36 0.11 -5.83 -0.94
CA VAL A 36 0.93 -5.18 -1.98
C VAL A 36 0.57 -5.74 -3.35
N CYS A 37 0.22 -4.88 -4.30
CA CYS A 37 -0.14 -5.18 -5.68
C CYS A 37 -1.26 -6.25 -5.76
N LEU A 38 -0.94 -7.53 -6.00
CA LEU A 38 -1.92 -8.63 -5.93
C LEU A 38 -2.57 -8.74 -4.55
N GLY A 39 -1.84 -8.47 -3.47
CA GLY A 39 -2.38 -8.43 -2.11
C GLY A 39 -3.40 -7.31 -1.90
N HIS A 40 -3.17 -6.11 -2.48
CA HIS A 40 -4.13 -5.01 -2.50
C HIS A 40 -5.42 -5.40 -3.26
N GLN A 41 -5.27 -6.05 -4.42
CA GLN A 41 -6.41 -6.55 -5.18
C GLN A 41 -7.17 -7.66 -4.44
N SER A 42 -6.44 -8.53 -3.73
CA SER A 42 -7.03 -9.57 -2.87
C SER A 42 -7.78 -8.97 -1.68
N PHE A 43 -7.29 -7.86 -1.13
CA PHE A 43 -8.00 -7.11 -0.10
C PHE A 43 -9.33 -6.56 -0.65
N ALA A 44 -9.34 -5.92 -1.83
CA ALA A 44 -10.59 -5.49 -2.44
C ALA A 44 -11.56 -6.65 -2.65
N ALA A 45 -11.08 -7.77 -3.21
CA ALA A 45 -11.89 -8.95 -3.52
C ALA A 45 -12.50 -9.60 -2.27
N ALA A 46 -11.76 -9.69 -1.17
CA ALA A 46 -12.26 -10.24 0.10
C ALA A 46 -13.46 -9.46 0.67
N PHE A 47 -13.56 -8.17 0.34
CA PHE A 47 -14.70 -7.32 0.74
C PHE A 47 -15.70 -7.07 -0.40
N GLY A 48 -15.70 -7.91 -1.45
CA GLY A 48 -16.67 -7.85 -2.54
C GLY A 48 -16.37 -6.83 -3.64
N GLY A 49 -15.23 -6.16 -3.59
CA GLY A 49 -14.75 -5.26 -4.63
C GLY A 49 -14.31 -6.01 -5.89
N ARG A 50 -14.45 -5.37 -7.04
CA ARG A 50 -14.04 -5.94 -8.33
C ARG A 50 -12.65 -5.47 -8.72
N VAL A 51 -11.93 -6.35 -9.39
CA VAL A 51 -10.65 -6.04 -10.04
C VAL A 51 -10.85 -6.07 -11.55
N VAL A 52 -10.45 -5.00 -12.21
CA VAL A 52 -10.67 -4.75 -13.64
C VAL A 52 -9.35 -4.42 -14.35
N ARG A 53 -9.36 -4.36 -15.67
CA ARG A 53 -8.20 -3.88 -16.42
C ARG A 53 -7.95 -2.40 -16.11
N ALA A 54 -6.69 -2.05 -15.84
CA ALA A 54 -6.29 -0.67 -15.66
C ALA A 54 -6.49 0.11 -16.98
N PRO A 55 -6.89 1.39 -16.92
CA PRO A 55 -7.08 2.22 -18.11
C PRO A 55 -5.79 2.39 -18.89
N THR A 56 -4.65 2.37 -18.22
CA THR A 56 -3.31 2.45 -18.82
C THR A 56 -2.47 1.28 -18.33
N LEU A 57 -1.86 0.54 -19.26
CA LEU A 57 -0.88 -0.48 -18.93
C LEU A 57 0.43 0.19 -18.55
N VAL A 58 0.86 -0.01 -17.30
CA VAL A 58 2.14 0.52 -16.79
C VAL A 58 2.99 -0.64 -16.28
N HIS A 59 4.23 -0.72 -16.76
CA HIS A 59 5.15 -1.79 -16.36
C HIS A 59 6.58 -1.26 -16.20
N GLY A 60 7.05 -1.19 -14.96
CA GLY A 60 8.40 -0.73 -14.66
C GLY A 60 8.60 0.78 -14.72
N GLU A 61 7.52 1.55 -14.55
CA GLU A 61 7.56 3.01 -14.50
C GLU A 61 7.03 3.51 -13.16
N ALA A 62 7.50 4.69 -12.73
CA ALA A 62 7.00 5.36 -11.56
C ALA A 62 5.91 6.38 -11.94
N SER A 63 4.85 6.44 -11.13
CA SER A 63 3.79 7.43 -11.26
C SER A 63 3.62 8.21 -9.96
N GLN A 64 3.11 9.43 -10.07
CA GLN A 64 2.74 10.22 -8.90
C GLN A 64 1.49 9.65 -8.23
N VAL A 65 1.56 9.49 -6.90
CA VAL A 65 0.44 9.06 -6.07
C VAL A 65 0.06 10.20 -5.13
N PHE A 66 -1.16 10.69 -5.28
CA PHE A 66 -1.80 11.66 -4.40
C PHE A 66 -2.55 10.92 -3.31
N HIS A 67 -2.44 11.35 -2.04
CA HIS A 67 -3.00 10.60 -0.92
C HIS A 67 -3.47 11.49 0.26
N ASP A 68 -4.21 10.87 1.19
CA ASP A 68 -4.83 11.54 2.35
C ASP A 68 -3.87 11.82 3.52
N GLY A 69 -2.65 11.31 3.47
CA GLY A 69 -1.63 11.50 4.52
C GLY A 69 -1.87 10.73 5.81
N ALA A 70 -2.70 9.68 5.79
CA ALA A 70 -3.06 8.90 6.98
C ALA A 70 -2.71 7.41 6.84
N GLY A 71 -2.75 6.66 7.95
CA GLY A 71 -2.43 5.23 7.98
C GLY A 71 -1.01 4.95 7.51
N LEU A 72 -0.84 4.04 6.54
CA LEU A 72 0.46 3.73 5.94
C LEU A 72 1.12 4.93 5.27
N LEU A 73 0.35 5.93 4.86
CA LEU A 73 0.82 7.08 4.08
C LEU A 73 1.16 8.30 4.94
N VAL A 74 1.11 8.14 6.28
CA VAL A 74 1.45 9.21 7.21
C VAL A 74 2.92 9.63 7.05
N ASN A 75 3.15 10.96 7.00
CA ASN A 75 4.46 11.59 6.82
C ASN A 75 5.15 11.31 5.46
N LEU A 76 4.45 10.74 4.48
CA LEU A 76 4.92 10.71 3.10
C LEU A 76 4.58 12.03 2.39
N PRO A 77 5.40 12.49 1.42
CA PRO A 77 5.02 13.63 0.58
C PRO A 77 3.79 13.27 -0.28
N SER A 78 2.93 14.26 -0.56
CA SER A 78 1.82 14.08 -1.50
C SER A 78 1.88 15.17 -2.57
N PRO A 79 2.11 14.79 -3.85
CA PRO A 79 2.33 13.43 -4.34
C PRO A 79 3.73 12.88 -4.03
N PHE A 80 3.88 11.55 -4.05
CA PHE A 80 5.16 10.86 -4.08
C PHE A 80 5.25 9.92 -5.30
N MET A 81 6.49 9.52 -5.65
CA MET A 81 6.73 8.62 -6.78
C MET A 81 6.63 7.15 -6.35
N ALA A 82 5.86 6.35 -7.09
CA ALA A 82 5.64 4.94 -6.79
C ALA A 82 5.72 4.06 -8.04
N ALA A 83 6.46 2.97 -7.94
CA ALA A 83 6.65 1.99 -9.01
C ALA A 83 5.37 1.21 -9.33
N ARG A 84 5.05 1.07 -10.60
CA ARG A 84 3.88 0.33 -11.10
C ARG A 84 4.32 -0.82 -12.02
N TYR A 85 3.76 -2.01 -11.75
CA TYR A 85 3.99 -3.23 -12.55
C TYR A 85 2.67 -3.98 -12.78
N HIS A 86 1.55 -3.26 -12.95
CA HIS A 86 0.23 -3.87 -12.97
C HIS A 86 -0.58 -3.52 -14.22
N SER A 87 -1.32 -4.51 -14.73
CA SER A 87 -2.32 -4.37 -15.80
C SER A 87 -3.76 -4.39 -15.27
N LEU A 88 -3.92 -4.68 -13.99
CA LEU A 88 -5.21 -4.72 -13.29
C LEU A 88 -5.22 -3.66 -12.19
N CYS A 89 -6.41 -3.16 -11.87
CA CYS A 89 -6.65 -2.23 -10.76
C CYS A 89 -8.00 -2.51 -10.10
N VAL A 90 -8.20 -1.97 -8.92
CA VAL A 90 -9.47 -2.03 -8.22
C VAL A 90 -10.48 -1.07 -8.86
N ASP A 91 -11.69 -1.55 -9.13
CA ASP A 91 -12.83 -0.72 -9.51
C ASP A 91 -13.41 -0.06 -8.26
N GLU A 92 -13.11 1.23 -8.08
CA GLU A 92 -13.55 2.00 -6.93
C GLU A 92 -15.07 1.98 -6.74
N SER A 93 -15.84 2.00 -7.83
CA SER A 93 -17.31 2.01 -7.77
C SER A 93 -17.91 0.73 -7.18
N SER A 94 -17.12 -0.32 -7.09
CA SER A 94 -17.52 -1.62 -6.52
C SER A 94 -17.17 -1.78 -5.04
N LEU A 95 -16.40 -0.85 -4.47
CA LEU A 95 -15.95 -0.96 -3.08
C LEU A 95 -17.11 -0.70 -2.12
N PRO A 96 -17.23 -1.50 -1.04
CA PRO A 96 -18.23 -1.27 -0.01
C PRO A 96 -17.84 -0.06 0.86
N PRO A 97 -18.81 0.52 1.60
CA PRO A 97 -18.60 1.78 2.33
C PRO A 97 -17.56 1.70 3.45
N GLU A 98 -17.23 0.52 3.94
CA GLU A 98 -16.18 0.28 4.95
C GLU A 98 -14.76 0.38 4.38
N ILE A 99 -14.58 0.34 3.06
CA ILE A 99 -13.30 0.55 2.41
C ILE A 99 -13.18 1.98 1.93
N GLN A 100 -12.13 2.65 2.36
CA GLN A 100 -11.77 4.01 1.95
C GLN A 100 -10.61 3.95 0.96
N VAL A 101 -10.76 4.59 -0.20
CA VAL A 101 -9.62 4.86 -1.08
C VAL A 101 -8.82 6.02 -0.49
N THR A 102 -7.54 5.79 -0.26
CA THR A 102 -6.62 6.71 0.43
C THR A 102 -5.55 7.29 -0.47
N GLY A 103 -5.37 6.71 -1.67
CA GLY A 103 -4.42 7.22 -2.66
C GLY A 103 -4.83 6.90 -4.09
N ARG A 104 -4.51 7.81 -5.03
CA ARG A 104 -4.78 7.70 -6.47
C ARG A 104 -3.65 8.29 -7.29
N THR A 105 -3.55 7.83 -8.54
CA THR A 105 -2.83 8.55 -9.58
C THR A 105 -3.65 9.73 -10.10
N GLU A 106 -3.04 10.63 -10.88
CA GLU A 106 -3.72 11.76 -11.51
C GLU A 106 -4.86 11.31 -12.46
N ASP A 107 -4.69 10.19 -13.15
CA ASP A 107 -5.71 9.57 -14.02
C ASP A 107 -6.75 8.73 -13.23
N GLY A 108 -6.75 8.82 -11.89
CA GLY A 108 -7.80 8.29 -11.02
C GLY A 108 -7.67 6.80 -10.68
N VAL A 109 -6.57 6.12 -11.03
CA VAL A 109 -6.35 4.72 -10.64
C VAL A 109 -6.19 4.62 -9.12
N VAL A 110 -6.92 3.71 -8.49
CA VAL A 110 -6.81 3.41 -7.05
C VAL A 110 -5.43 2.84 -6.76
N MET A 111 -4.65 3.56 -5.96
CA MET A 111 -3.26 3.21 -5.61
C MET A 111 -3.09 2.84 -4.15
N ALA A 112 -4.01 3.25 -3.29
CA ALA A 112 -4.02 2.86 -1.88
C ALA A 112 -5.46 2.85 -1.34
N MET A 113 -5.73 1.94 -0.42
CA MET A 113 -7.01 1.87 0.29
C MET A 113 -6.83 1.28 1.68
N ARG A 114 -7.78 1.59 2.57
CA ARG A 114 -7.78 1.22 3.97
C ARG A 114 -9.18 0.78 4.40
N HIS A 115 -9.28 -0.24 5.26
CA HIS A 115 -10.51 -0.55 5.97
C HIS A 115 -10.70 0.45 7.12
N LYS A 116 -11.91 1.02 7.26
CA LYS A 116 -12.19 2.07 8.25
C LYS A 116 -12.14 1.60 9.70
N GLY A 117 -12.41 0.33 9.96
CA GLY A 117 -12.52 -0.22 11.32
C GLY A 117 -11.54 -1.37 11.63
N LEU A 118 -10.79 -1.88 10.65
CA LEU A 118 -9.82 -2.96 10.84
C LEU A 118 -8.42 -2.48 10.46
N PRO A 119 -7.35 -3.05 11.02
CA PRO A 119 -5.98 -2.69 10.70
C PRO A 119 -5.50 -3.32 9.38
N ILE A 120 -6.29 -3.14 8.32
CA ILE A 120 -6.03 -3.71 6.99
C ILE A 120 -5.90 -2.56 6.00
N GLU A 121 -4.75 -2.49 5.35
CA GLU A 121 -4.45 -1.52 4.30
C GLU A 121 -3.82 -2.19 3.08
N GLY A 122 -3.94 -1.57 1.93
CA GLY A 122 -3.37 -2.10 0.69
C GLY A 122 -2.85 -1.01 -0.23
N VAL A 123 -1.75 -1.32 -0.93
CA VAL A 123 -1.16 -0.44 -1.94
C VAL A 123 -1.00 -1.20 -3.27
N GLN A 124 -1.39 -0.55 -4.38
CA GLN A 124 -1.30 -1.12 -5.72
C GLN A 124 0.13 -1.06 -6.27
N PHE A 125 0.92 -0.10 -5.81
CA PHE A 125 2.33 0.08 -6.19
C PHE A 125 3.26 -0.84 -5.39
N HIS A 126 4.55 -0.80 -5.72
CA HIS A 126 5.59 -1.66 -5.13
C HIS A 126 6.50 -0.86 -4.19
N PRO A 127 6.24 -0.86 -2.86
CA PRO A 127 7.07 -0.14 -1.90
C PRO A 127 8.49 -0.71 -1.77
N GLU A 128 8.72 -1.95 -2.20
CA GLU A 128 10.04 -2.61 -2.21
C GLU A 128 10.91 -2.17 -3.39
N SER A 129 10.33 -1.51 -4.40
CA SER A 129 11.05 -1.11 -5.61
C SER A 129 11.95 0.11 -5.38
N VAL A 130 13.12 0.12 -6.01
CA VAL A 130 14.03 1.29 -6.06
C VAL A 130 13.37 2.51 -6.70
N LEU A 131 12.31 2.33 -7.49
CA LEU A 131 11.51 3.40 -8.10
C LEU A 131 10.44 3.95 -7.16
N THR A 132 10.37 3.47 -5.91
CA THR A 132 9.51 3.98 -4.84
C THR A 132 10.40 4.47 -3.69
N PRO A 133 10.99 5.66 -3.78
CA PRO A 133 11.95 6.15 -2.78
C PRO A 133 11.40 6.19 -1.35
N ASP A 134 10.11 6.49 -1.20
CA ASP A 134 9.44 6.58 0.11
C ASP A 134 8.90 5.21 0.61
N GLY A 135 9.17 4.13 -0.12
CA GLY A 135 8.73 2.78 0.23
C GLY A 135 9.16 2.31 1.63
N PRO A 136 10.43 2.50 2.05
CA PRO A 136 10.87 2.17 3.40
C PRO A 136 10.08 2.88 4.51
N HIS A 137 9.68 4.14 4.31
CA HIS A 137 8.84 4.87 5.27
C HIS A 137 7.44 4.24 5.39
N LEU A 138 6.84 3.84 4.27
CA LEU A 138 5.55 3.13 4.27
C LEU A 138 5.65 1.81 5.04
N LEU A 139 6.69 1.02 4.79
CA LEU A 139 6.90 -0.25 5.51
C LEU A 139 7.14 -0.02 7.01
N ALA A 140 7.88 1.03 7.38
CA ALA A 140 8.05 1.43 8.76
C ALA A 140 6.71 1.84 9.42
N ASN A 141 5.83 2.52 8.69
CA ASN A 141 4.49 2.84 9.17
C ASN A 141 3.66 1.58 9.41
N PHE A 142 3.75 0.59 8.52
CA PHE A 142 3.08 -0.71 8.74
C PHE A 142 3.59 -1.41 10.00
N LEU A 143 4.89 -1.44 10.23
CA LEU A 143 5.43 -2.04 11.47
C LEU A 143 4.93 -1.34 12.73
N ARG A 144 4.73 -0.02 12.70
CA ARG A 144 4.11 0.69 13.83
C ARG A 144 2.68 0.22 14.08
N LEU A 145 1.89 -0.04 13.02
CA LEU A 145 0.53 -0.60 13.14
C LEU A 145 0.53 -1.99 13.79
N THR A 146 1.58 -2.78 13.59
CA THR A 146 1.72 -4.10 14.23
C THR A 146 2.23 -4.04 15.68
N GLY A 147 2.52 -2.84 16.21
CA GLY A 147 3.15 -2.66 17.53
C GLY A 147 4.64 -3.00 17.56
N GLN A 148 5.28 -3.24 16.41
CA GLN A 148 6.71 -3.49 16.30
C GLN A 148 7.48 -2.18 16.12
N GLY A 149 8.70 -2.14 16.66
CA GLY A 149 9.60 -1.00 16.40
C GLY A 149 10.02 -0.93 14.92
N SER A 150 10.13 0.28 14.40
CA SER A 150 10.48 0.53 12.99
C SER A 150 11.92 1.03 12.79
N ALA A 151 12.72 1.12 13.85
CA ALA A 151 14.03 1.78 13.83
C ALA A 151 14.99 1.18 12.78
N GLY A 152 15.10 -0.14 12.69
CA GLY A 152 16.06 -0.79 11.80
C GLY A 152 15.76 -0.67 10.30
N ILE A 153 14.51 -0.33 9.90
CA ILE A 153 14.16 -0.13 8.49
C ILE A 153 14.67 1.22 7.98
N LEU A 154 14.58 2.26 8.83
CA LEU A 154 14.98 3.61 8.43
C LEU A 154 16.50 3.78 8.44
N GLU A 155 17.20 3.12 9.37
CA GLU A 155 18.67 3.12 9.41
C GLU A 155 19.32 2.45 8.19
N GLY A 156 18.69 1.41 7.63
CA GLY A 156 19.13 0.77 6.39
C GLY A 156 18.88 1.60 5.13
N ALA A 157 17.94 2.54 5.16
CA ALA A 157 17.60 3.40 4.03
C ALA A 157 18.59 4.57 3.86
N ASP A 158 19.24 5.03 4.94
CA ASP A 158 20.22 6.11 4.90
C ASP A 158 21.48 5.74 4.10
N GLY A 159 21.77 4.47 3.91
CA GLY A 159 22.84 3.97 3.04
C GLY A 159 22.57 4.12 1.54
N VAL A 160 21.36 4.49 1.14
CA VAL A 160 20.92 4.62 -0.26
C VAL A 160 20.56 6.07 -0.62
N GLY A 161 21.13 7.05 0.08
CA GLY A 161 21.06 8.46 -0.32
C GLY A 161 19.72 9.16 -0.13
N PHE A 162 18.91 8.77 0.86
CA PHE A 162 17.73 9.53 1.28
C PHE A 162 18.17 10.77 2.08
N ALA A 163 18.30 11.89 1.39
CA ALA A 163 18.50 13.18 2.05
C ALA A 163 17.29 13.47 2.95
N THR A 164 17.50 13.50 4.25
CA THR A 164 16.58 14.03 5.25
C THR A 164 16.33 15.52 4.97
N ARG A 165 15.39 15.85 4.08
CA ARG A 165 14.83 17.19 3.97
C ARG A 165 13.80 17.36 5.09
N GLY A 166 14.18 18.04 6.16
CA GLY A 166 13.19 18.56 7.11
C GLY A 166 13.43 18.32 8.59
N LEU A 167 14.65 18.46 9.11
CA LEU A 167 14.90 18.55 10.56
C LEU A 167 15.89 19.64 10.95
N LEU A 168 15.88 20.77 10.26
CA LEU A 168 16.72 21.94 10.59
C LEU A 168 15.96 23.27 10.51
N GLU A 169 14.76 23.37 11.08
CA GLU A 169 14.14 24.67 11.38
C GLU A 169 13.31 24.62 12.66
N SER A 170 13.96 24.37 13.79
CA SER A 170 13.39 24.74 15.10
C SER A 170 14.48 24.83 16.17
N ARG A 171 15.50 25.64 15.94
CA ARG A 171 16.31 26.24 17.02
C ARG A 171 16.90 27.57 16.53
N ARG A 172 16.10 28.62 16.60
CA ARG A 172 16.52 29.99 16.92
C ARG A 172 15.40 30.70 17.65
#